data_421e8f9afdbd6bc253241df0c6301ae3
#
_entry.id   421e8f9afdbd6bc253241df0c6301ae3
#
_cell.length_a   1.000
_cell.length_b   1.000
_cell.length_c   1.000
_cell.angle_alpha   90.00
_cell.angle_beta   90.00
_cell.angle_gamma   90.00
#
_symmetry.space_group_name_H-M   'P 1'
#
loop_
_entity.id
_entity.type
_entity.pdbx_description
1 polymer ?
#
loop_
_entity_poly.entity_id
_entity_poly.type
_entity_poly.pdbx_seq_one_letter_code
_entity_poly.pdbx_strand_id
1 'polypeptide(L)'
;MRVAIIGMGTAGVSVLRELVKHPKFNQLDIDLYDDKVNMGQGVPFQNDSSELLINMPSKKMSLNLDDETEFWKWYKQQTDFNFDEPAYLPRFVFGHYMKSYLSMFTKKYPNISTNYNKVQEIYTNSNIDETNLTYYICTTNS
;
A
#
# COMPACT_ATOMS: atom_id res chain seq x y z
N MET A 1 15.47 -14.95 2.16
CA MET A 1 14.65 -14.77 0.93
C MET A 1 14.31 -13.31 0.77
N ARG A 2 14.47 -12.80 -0.42
CA ARG A 2 14.13 -11.40 -0.74
C ARG A 2 12.87 -11.35 -1.59
N VAL A 3 12.00 -10.40 -1.28
CA VAL A 3 10.77 -10.15 -2.02
C VAL A 3 10.72 -8.67 -2.40
N ALA A 4 10.54 -8.38 -3.68
CA ALA A 4 10.32 -7.03 -4.16
C ALA A 4 8.86 -6.86 -4.57
N ILE A 5 8.19 -5.87 -3.99
CA ILE A 5 6.84 -5.48 -4.40
C ILE A 5 6.96 -4.22 -5.27
N ILE A 6 6.55 -4.32 -6.51
CA ILE A 6 6.65 -3.26 -7.51
C ILE A 6 5.27 -2.67 -7.72
N GLY A 7 5.10 -1.42 -7.36
CA GLY A 7 3.82 -0.73 -7.34
C GLY A 7 3.15 -0.82 -5.97
N MET A 8 3.05 0.32 -5.31
CA MET A 8 2.51 0.42 -3.94
C MET A 8 1.22 1.21 -3.89
N GLY A 9 0.35 0.99 -4.86
CA GLY A 9 -1.05 1.40 -4.80
C GLY A 9 -1.86 0.44 -3.92
N THR A 10 -3.16 0.40 -4.11
CA THR A 10 -4.08 -0.44 -3.32
C THR A 10 -3.66 -1.92 -3.33
N ALA A 11 -3.32 -2.46 -4.48
CA ALA A 11 -2.91 -3.85 -4.61
C ALA A 11 -1.59 -4.13 -3.87
N GLY A 12 -0.59 -3.26 -4.02
CA GLY A 12 0.70 -3.42 -3.34
C GLY A 12 0.59 -3.36 -1.82
N VAL A 13 -0.17 -2.39 -1.30
CA VAL A 13 -0.42 -2.27 0.14
C VAL A 13 -1.19 -3.49 0.66
N SER A 14 -2.16 -3.99 -0.10
CA SER A 14 -2.94 -5.18 0.27
C SER A 14 -2.07 -6.44 0.30
N VAL A 15 -1.17 -6.61 -0.67
CA VAL A 15 -0.21 -7.72 -0.68
C VAL A 15 0.71 -7.65 0.55
N LEU A 16 1.26 -6.48 0.83
CA LEU A 16 2.12 -6.29 2.01
C LEU A 16 1.37 -6.62 3.30
N ARG A 17 0.14 -6.17 3.41
CA ARG A 17 -0.72 -6.46 4.56
C ARG A 17 -0.91 -7.96 4.78
N GLU A 18 -1.08 -8.72 3.71
CA GLU A 18 -1.20 -10.19 3.82
C GLU A 18 0.13 -10.87 4.13
N LEU A 19 1.24 -10.40 3.55
CA LEU A 19 2.57 -10.93 3.85
C LEU A 19 2.95 -10.76 5.32
N VAL A 20 2.61 -9.64 5.92
CA VAL A 20 2.89 -9.34 7.34
C VAL A 20 2.26 -10.37 8.28
N LYS A 21 1.14 -10.99 7.89
CA LYS A 21 0.46 -12.03 8.68
C LYS A 21 1.12 -13.40 8.58
N HIS A 22 2.00 -13.61 7.61
CA HIS A 22 2.60 -14.93 7.40
C HIS A 22 3.57 -15.28 8.53
N PRO A 23 3.55 -16.54 9.05
CA PRO A 23 4.42 -16.95 10.17
C PRO A 23 5.90 -16.78 9.90
N LYS A 24 6.32 -16.86 8.63
CA LYS A 24 7.72 -16.69 8.20
C LYS A 24 8.07 -15.28 7.74
N PHE A 25 7.21 -14.31 7.99
CA PHE A 25 7.43 -12.92 7.55
C PHE A 25 8.78 -12.36 8.01
N ASN A 26 9.19 -12.66 9.25
CA ASN A 26 10.46 -12.17 9.80
C ASN A 26 11.71 -12.74 9.10
N GLN A 27 11.55 -13.79 8.30
CA GLN A 27 12.64 -14.39 7.51
C GLN A 27 12.75 -13.77 6.09
N LEU A 28 11.85 -12.85 5.74
CA LEU A 28 11.83 -12.18 4.45
C LEU A 28 12.48 -10.80 4.56
N ASP A 29 13.26 -10.44 3.54
CA ASP A 29 13.64 -9.05 3.29
C ASP A 29 12.74 -8.51 2.20
N ILE A 30 11.97 -7.47 2.53
CA ILE A 30 10.97 -6.93 1.62
C ILE A 30 11.38 -5.55 1.15
N ASP A 31 11.51 -5.41 -0.17
CA ASP A 31 11.80 -4.14 -0.83
C ASP A 31 10.54 -3.64 -1.56
N LEU A 32 10.09 -2.45 -1.21
CA LEU A 32 8.96 -1.79 -1.83
C LEU A 32 9.44 -0.77 -2.86
N TYR A 33 8.87 -0.79 -4.05
CA TYR A 33 9.23 0.11 -5.15
C TYR A 33 8.02 0.85 -5.66
N ASP A 34 8.08 2.16 -5.62
CA ASP A 34 7.18 3.07 -6.33
C ASP A 34 7.80 4.47 -6.34
N ASP A 35 7.29 5.37 -7.17
CA ASP A 35 7.70 6.76 -7.05
C ASP A 35 7.17 7.38 -5.74
N LYS A 36 7.76 8.52 -5.36
CA LYS A 36 7.46 9.15 -4.07
C LYS A 36 5.98 9.54 -3.92
N VAL A 37 5.34 9.94 -5.01
CA VAL A 37 3.95 10.39 -5.00
C VAL A 37 3.00 9.21 -4.82
N ASN A 38 3.26 8.10 -5.52
CA ASN A 38 2.38 6.94 -5.54
C ASN A 38 2.63 5.94 -4.42
N MET A 39 3.78 6.04 -3.73
CA MET A 39 4.13 5.13 -2.65
C MET A 39 3.06 5.10 -1.57
N GLY A 40 2.35 3.98 -1.47
CA GLY A 40 1.31 3.75 -0.47
C GLY A 40 -0.06 4.31 -0.80
N GLN A 41 -0.27 4.88 -1.98
CA GLN A 41 -1.60 5.38 -2.37
C GLN A 41 -2.02 5.04 -3.80
N GLY A 42 -1.08 5.07 -4.75
CA GLY A 42 -1.36 4.89 -6.18
C GLY A 42 -2.02 6.10 -6.84
N VAL A 43 -2.09 6.05 -8.17
CA VAL A 43 -2.61 7.15 -9.00
C VAL A 43 -4.06 7.54 -8.67
N PRO A 44 -5.02 6.60 -8.48
CA PRO A 44 -6.42 6.97 -8.26
C PRO A 44 -6.69 7.71 -6.96
N PHE A 45 -5.77 7.64 -6.00
CA PHE A 45 -5.97 8.15 -4.64
C PHE A 45 -4.99 9.25 -4.28
N GLN A 46 -4.37 9.88 -5.26
CA GLN A 46 -3.49 11.03 -5.06
C GLN A 46 -4.28 12.22 -4.47
N ASN A 47 -3.54 13.14 -3.86
CA ASN A 47 -4.11 14.37 -3.33
C ASN A 47 -4.58 15.28 -4.48
N ASP A 48 -5.83 15.15 -4.85
CA ASP A 48 -6.50 15.87 -5.92
C ASP A 48 -7.72 16.67 -5.40
N SER A 49 -8.69 16.92 -6.26
CA SER A 49 -9.88 17.67 -5.89
C SER A 49 -10.75 16.93 -4.86
N SER A 50 -11.25 17.66 -3.87
CA SER A 50 -12.23 17.16 -2.90
C SER A 50 -13.59 16.84 -3.54
N GLU A 51 -13.82 17.25 -4.78
CA GLU A 51 -15.03 16.93 -5.53
C GLU A 51 -15.01 15.50 -6.12
N LEU A 52 -13.82 14.89 -6.22
CA LEU A 52 -13.67 13.53 -6.73
C LEU A 52 -13.93 12.53 -5.60
N LEU A 53 -15.18 12.12 -5.48
CA LEU A 53 -15.63 11.21 -4.45
C LEU A 53 -15.36 9.74 -4.80
N ILE A 54 -15.30 8.91 -3.77
CA ILE A 54 -15.26 7.46 -3.91
C ILE A 54 -16.66 6.95 -4.27
N ASN A 55 -16.72 5.96 -5.16
CA ASN A 55 -17.99 5.37 -5.62
C ASN A 55 -18.67 4.47 -4.57
N MET A 56 -17.98 4.10 -3.52
CA MET A 56 -18.49 3.22 -2.47
C MET A 56 -18.68 3.99 -1.17
N PRO A 57 -19.72 3.65 -0.39
CA PRO A 57 -19.89 4.21 0.95
C PRO A 57 -18.66 3.96 1.82
N SER A 58 -18.22 4.97 2.55
CA SER A 58 -17.02 4.90 3.39
C SER A 58 -17.06 3.79 4.44
N LYS A 59 -18.26 3.44 4.91
CA LYS A 59 -18.47 2.33 5.87
C LYS A 59 -18.29 0.94 5.27
N LYS A 60 -18.18 0.84 3.95
CA LYS A 60 -18.03 -0.44 3.23
C LYS A 60 -16.68 -0.57 2.55
N MET A 61 -15.76 0.34 2.82
CA MET A 61 -14.42 0.31 2.28
C MET A 61 -13.42 -0.08 3.35
N SER A 62 -12.51 -0.97 3.02
CA SER A 62 -11.44 -1.35 3.93
C SER A 62 -10.36 -2.13 3.19
N LEU A 63 -9.11 -2.00 3.63
CA LEU A 63 -8.04 -2.94 3.28
C LEU A 63 -8.10 -4.20 4.14
N ASN A 64 -8.84 -4.16 5.24
CA ASN A 64 -9.01 -5.29 6.15
C ASN A 64 -10.21 -6.14 5.73
N LEU A 65 -9.96 -7.33 5.22
CA LEU A 65 -11.03 -8.25 4.79
C LEU A 65 -11.91 -8.72 5.95
N ASP A 66 -11.40 -8.67 7.17
CA ASP A 66 -12.13 -9.09 8.38
C ASP A 66 -12.93 -7.95 9.02
N ASP A 67 -12.74 -6.71 8.58
CA ASP A 67 -13.46 -5.53 9.07
C ASP A 67 -13.70 -4.53 7.93
N GLU A 68 -14.86 -4.61 7.30
CA GLU A 68 -15.24 -3.71 6.22
C GLU A 68 -15.39 -2.24 6.65
N THR A 69 -15.45 -1.97 7.95
CA THR A 69 -15.64 -0.63 8.52
C THR A 69 -14.33 0.02 8.97
N GLU A 70 -13.18 -0.62 8.75
CA GLU A 70 -11.90 -0.13 9.27
C GLU A 70 -11.54 1.26 8.74
N PHE A 71 -11.74 1.53 7.46
CA PHE A 71 -11.51 2.86 6.89
C PHE A 71 -12.37 3.93 7.58
N TRP A 72 -13.65 3.65 7.79
CA TRP A 72 -14.56 4.56 8.48
C TRP A 72 -14.12 4.83 9.93
N LYS A 73 -13.71 3.78 10.65
CA LYS A 73 -13.17 3.91 12.01
C LYS A 73 -11.90 4.75 12.03
N TRP A 74 -11.01 4.54 11.07
CA TRP A 74 -9.81 5.35 10.91
C TRP A 74 -10.15 6.81 10.62
N TYR A 75 -11.08 7.06 9.70
CA TYR A 75 -11.51 8.42 9.36
C TYR A 75 -12.03 9.17 10.57
N LYS A 76 -12.86 8.55 11.39
CA LYS A 76 -13.42 9.19 12.59
C LYS A 76 -12.37 9.64 13.62
N GLN A 77 -11.19 9.07 13.59
CA GLN A 77 -10.07 9.42 14.47
C GLN A 77 -9.22 10.56 13.91
N GLN A 78 -9.42 10.94 12.65
CA GLN A 78 -8.65 12.01 12.02
C GLN A 78 -9.21 13.38 12.42
N THR A 79 -8.29 14.33 12.66
CA THR A 79 -8.62 15.73 12.94
C THR A 79 -8.42 16.65 11.74
N ASP A 80 -7.65 16.18 10.75
CA ASP A 80 -7.26 16.94 9.56
C ASP A 80 -8.36 17.00 8.49
N PHE A 81 -9.36 16.14 8.61
CA PHE A 81 -10.45 16.02 7.64
C PHE A 81 -11.79 16.31 8.30
N ASN A 82 -12.54 17.22 7.71
CA ASN A 82 -13.90 17.55 8.14
C ASN A 82 -14.77 17.77 6.91
N PHE A 83 -15.49 16.73 6.50
CA PHE A 83 -16.39 16.77 5.36
C PHE A 83 -17.84 16.68 5.84
N ASP A 84 -18.71 17.50 5.25
CA ASP A 84 -20.12 17.60 5.63
C ASP A 84 -20.90 16.31 5.36
N GLU A 85 -20.50 15.57 4.31
CA GLU A 85 -21.12 14.30 3.93
C GLU A 85 -20.10 13.15 4.01
N PRO A 86 -19.77 12.66 5.21
CA PRO A 86 -18.74 11.63 5.35
C PRO A 86 -19.12 10.25 4.83
N ALA A 87 -20.37 10.04 4.39
CA ALA A 87 -20.80 8.77 3.81
C ALA A 87 -20.04 8.43 2.52
N TYR A 88 -19.73 9.44 1.70
CA TYR A 88 -18.91 9.34 0.48
C TYR A 88 -17.79 10.36 0.58
N LEU A 89 -16.59 9.88 0.87
CA LEU A 89 -15.43 10.74 1.07
C LEU A 89 -14.67 11.01 -0.24
N PRO A 90 -13.91 12.11 -0.33
CA PRO A 90 -12.98 12.32 -1.43
C PRO A 90 -11.98 11.16 -1.54
N ARG A 91 -11.58 10.83 -2.77
CA ARG A 91 -10.67 9.70 -3.05
C ARG A 91 -9.33 9.81 -2.32
N PHE A 92 -8.79 11.03 -2.19
CA PHE A 92 -7.50 11.21 -1.54
C PHE A 92 -7.53 10.84 -0.04
N VAL A 93 -8.69 10.86 0.62
CA VAL A 93 -8.82 10.44 2.02
C VAL A 93 -8.51 8.95 2.16
N PHE A 94 -8.99 8.12 1.24
CA PHE A 94 -8.62 6.71 1.20
C PHE A 94 -7.13 6.52 0.93
N GLY A 95 -6.53 7.38 0.10
CA GLY A 95 -5.08 7.42 -0.11
C GLY A 95 -4.31 7.66 1.18
N HIS A 96 -4.76 8.59 2.02
CA HIS A 96 -4.17 8.82 3.34
C HIS A 96 -4.31 7.62 4.28
N TYR A 97 -5.45 6.94 4.24
CA TYR A 97 -5.66 5.71 4.98
C TYR A 97 -4.66 4.61 4.58
N MET A 98 -4.47 4.39 3.28
CA MET A 98 -3.49 3.43 2.78
C MET A 98 -2.06 3.81 3.18
N LYS A 99 -1.71 5.10 3.09
CA LYS A 99 -0.39 5.59 3.54
C LYS A 99 -0.16 5.36 5.03
N SER A 100 -1.21 5.46 5.85
CA SER A 100 -1.10 5.17 7.28
C SER A 100 -0.75 3.72 7.55
N TYR A 101 -1.29 2.77 6.77
CA TYR A 101 -0.88 1.37 6.82
C TYR A 101 0.59 1.20 6.50
N LEU A 102 1.04 1.76 5.38
CA LEU A 102 2.42 1.64 4.96
C LEU A 102 3.38 2.22 6.01
N SER A 103 3.07 3.39 6.54
CA SER A 103 3.86 4.04 7.59
C SER A 103 3.94 3.18 8.85
N MET A 104 2.82 2.58 9.26
CA MET A 104 2.78 1.69 10.42
C MET A 104 3.67 0.46 10.19
N PHE A 105 3.59 -0.18 9.03
CA PHE A 105 4.40 -1.36 8.73
C PHE A 105 5.88 -1.06 8.63
N THR A 106 6.27 0.03 7.97
CA THR A 106 7.68 0.40 7.82
C THR A 106 8.32 0.78 9.16
N LYS A 107 7.56 1.33 10.09
CA LYS A 107 8.04 1.63 11.45
C LYS A 107 8.13 0.38 12.33
N LYS A 108 7.17 -0.53 12.18
CA LYS A 108 7.09 -1.73 13.02
C LYS A 108 8.04 -2.84 12.59
N TYR A 109 8.28 -2.99 11.29
CA TYR A 109 9.03 -4.11 10.72
C TYR A 109 10.31 -3.64 10.04
N PRO A 110 11.49 -3.87 10.66
CA PRO A 110 12.77 -3.41 10.11
C PRO A 110 13.21 -4.13 8.84
N ASN A 111 12.59 -5.27 8.52
CA ASN A 111 12.84 -6.03 7.30
C ASN A 111 12.10 -5.50 6.07
N ILE A 112 11.34 -4.41 6.21
CA ILE A 112 10.71 -3.70 5.09
C ILE A 112 11.54 -2.46 4.76
N SER A 113 11.95 -2.35 3.49
CA SER A 113 12.67 -1.18 2.95
C SER A 113 11.85 -0.52 1.85
N THR A 114 11.77 0.80 1.86
CA THR A 114 11.09 1.59 0.83
C THR A 114 12.09 2.17 -0.15
N ASN A 115 11.79 2.06 -1.44
CA ASN A 115 12.59 2.60 -2.54
C ASN A 115 11.70 3.51 -3.40
N TYR A 116 11.97 4.81 -3.37
CA TYR A 116 11.17 5.81 -4.06
C TYR A 116 11.60 5.97 -5.53
N ASN A 117 11.73 4.83 -6.21
CA ASN A 117 12.10 4.76 -7.61
C ASN A 117 11.05 3.95 -8.37
N LYS A 118 10.65 4.47 -9.53
CA LYS A 118 9.80 3.72 -10.44
C LYS A 118 10.65 2.66 -11.14
N VAL A 119 10.24 1.41 -11.00
CA VAL A 119 10.90 0.31 -11.72
C VAL A 119 10.52 0.36 -13.19
N GLN A 120 11.51 0.43 -14.06
CA GLN A 120 11.32 0.45 -15.51
C GLN A 120 11.49 -0.93 -16.12
N GLU A 121 12.40 -1.73 -15.57
CA GLU A 121 12.77 -3.02 -16.14
C GLU A 121 13.27 -3.99 -15.08
N ILE A 122 12.99 -5.26 -15.26
CA ILE A 122 13.45 -6.35 -14.40
C ILE A 122 14.31 -7.27 -15.25
N TYR A 123 15.53 -7.52 -14.79
CA TYR A 123 16.48 -8.43 -15.45
C TYR A 123 16.65 -9.70 -14.64
N THR A 124 16.76 -10.83 -15.33
CA THR A 124 17.28 -12.05 -14.74
C THR A 124 18.77 -12.16 -15.04
N ASN A 125 19.56 -12.43 -14.00
CA ASN A 125 20.99 -12.68 -14.14
C ASN A 125 21.23 -14.17 -14.39
N SER A 126 22.08 -14.52 -15.38
CA SER A 126 22.40 -15.91 -15.71
C SER A 126 23.18 -16.66 -14.63
N ASN A 127 23.76 -15.97 -13.64
CA ASN A 127 24.48 -16.55 -12.50
C ASN A 127 23.59 -16.60 -11.26
N ILE A 128 22.45 -17.27 -11.36
CA ILE A 128 21.51 -17.39 -10.24
C ILE A 128 22.01 -18.47 -9.29
N ASP A 129 22.34 -18.06 -8.07
CA ASP A 129 22.48 -18.92 -6.91
C ASP A 129 21.15 -18.92 -6.14
N GLU A 130 20.66 -20.10 -5.74
CA GLU A 130 19.40 -20.22 -4.99
C GLU A 130 19.39 -19.39 -3.71
N THR A 131 20.54 -19.06 -3.15
CA THR A 131 20.67 -18.21 -1.95
C THR A 131 20.43 -16.73 -2.23
N ASN A 132 20.48 -16.29 -3.50
CA ASN A 132 20.38 -14.90 -3.93
C ASN A 132 19.10 -14.60 -4.73
N LEU A 133 18.10 -15.49 -4.68
CA LEU A 133 16.85 -15.30 -5.40
C LEU A 133 16.05 -14.14 -4.81
N THR A 134 15.56 -13.26 -5.68
CA THR A 134 14.56 -12.25 -5.36
C THR A 134 13.26 -12.57 -6.06
N TYR A 135 12.18 -12.65 -5.33
CA TYR A 135 10.83 -12.85 -5.88
C TYR A 135 10.19 -11.50 -6.13
N TYR A 136 9.63 -11.31 -7.33
CA TYR A 136 9.01 -10.06 -7.74
C TYR A 136 7.49 -10.19 -7.75
N ILE A 137 6.81 -9.26 -7.09
CA ILE A 137 5.36 -9.12 -7.13
C ILE A 137 5.05 -7.81 -7.82
N CYS A 138 4.53 -7.86 -9.03
CA CYS A 138 4.17 -6.67 -9.81
C CYS A 138 2.68 -6.40 -9.66
N THR A 139 2.36 -5.25 -9.13
CA THR A 139 0.97 -4.83 -8.87
C THR A 139 0.55 -3.63 -9.72
N THR A 140 1.45 -3.13 -10.56
CA THR A 140 1.15 -2.02 -11.47
C THR A 140 0.51 -2.55 -12.75
N ASN A 141 -0.54 -1.89 -13.19
CA ASN A 141 -1.01 -1.99 -14.56
C ASN A 141 -0.04 -1.14 -15.40
N SER A 142 0.80 -1.82 -16.13
CA SER A 142 1.68 -1.16 -17.09
C SER A 142 0.90 -0.60 -18.27
#